data_c6d0dd68560b8463939220f07ab6e916
#
_entry.id   c6d0dd68560b8463939220f07ab6e916
#
_cell.length_a   1.000
_cell.length_b   1.000
_cell.length_c   1.000
_cell.angle_alpha   90.00
_cell.angle_beta   90.00
_cell.angle_gamma   90.00
#
_symmetry.space_group_name_H-M   'P 1'
#
loop_
_entity.id
_entity.type
_entity.pdbx_description
1 polymer ?
#
loop_
_entity_poly.entity_id
_entity_poly.type
_entity_poly.pdbx_seq_one_letter_code
_entity_poly.pdbx_strand_id
1 'polypeptide(L)'
;MDLNLHGKNALVCGSSKGIGKAAAIQLASLGASVTLVSRSPEKMSAVIKSMDMDISKGQDHNYLVADFTNQQELIKKVRTLSLSKTYHILINNTGGPAGGNVLDADPADFIQAINNHLICNQLLTQLLVPGMKEAKFGRIVNIISISVKTPMPGLGVSNTTRGAVASWAKTLAGELGPHGITVNNVLPGFTDTERLQELYGPRAEAAGQSYDEYMEGLAQTIPANRIGDPLEVGAAVAFLASPIAGYINGINLPVDGGRVPAL
;
A
#
# COMPACT_ATOMS: atom_id res chain seq x y z
N MET A 1 -10.43 -19.67 -11.12
CA MET A 1 -9.66 -18.41 -11.10
C MET A 1 -8.33 -18.70 -10.44
N ASP A 2 -7.19 -18.44 -11.10
CA ASP A 2 -5.87 -18.70 -10.51
C ASP A 2 -5.41 -17.51 -9.67
N LEU A 3 -5.58 -17.65 -8.36
CA LEU A 3 -5.11 -16.69 -7.35
C LEU A 3 -3.88 -17.22 -6.58
N ASN A 4 -3.37 -18.38 -6.96
CA ASN A 4 -2.32 -19.09 -6.22
C ASN A 4 -0.99 -18.33 -6.26
N LEU A 5 -0.45 -18.06 -5.08
CA LEU A 5 0.83 -17.37 -4.88
C LEU A 5 1.91 -18.27 -4.25
N HIS A 6 1.71 -19.59 -4.20
CA HIS A 6 2.75 -20.49 -3.69
C HIS A 6 4.06 -20.33 -4.48
N GLY A 7 5.18 -20.32 -3.77
CA GLY A 7 6.50 -20.07 -4.33
C GLY A 7 6.77 -18.61 -4.69
N LYS A 8 5.84 -17.67 -4.43
CA LYS A 8 6.06 -16.24 -4.61
C LYS A 8 6.43 -15.57 -3.29
N ASN A 9 7.44 -14.70 -3.33
CA ASN A 9 7.85 -13.90 -2.19
C ASN A 9 7.31 -12.48 -2.36
N ALA A 10 6.65 -11.97 -1.33
CA ALA A 10 6.11 -10.62 -1.27
C ALA A 10 6.87 -9.75 -0.24
N LEU A 11 7.27 -8.56 -0.63
CA LEU A 11 7.73 -7.51 0.26
C LEU A 11 6.58 -6.53 0.49
N VAL A 12 6.10 -6.43 1.74
CA VAL A 12 4.95 -5.58 2.07
C VAL A 12 5.39 -4.45 3.00
N CYS A 13 5.40 -3.24 2.47
CA CYS A 13 5.80 -2.04 3.18
C CYS A 13 4.66 -1.52 4.08
N GLY A 14 4.99 -0.87 5.21
CA GLY A 14 4.02 -0.30 6.14
C GLY A 14 3.01 -1.33 6.70
N SER A 15 3.45 -2.54 6.95
CA SER A 15 2.62 -3.73 7.17
C SER A 15 2.37 -4.09 8.64
N SER A 16 2.71 -3.22 9.59
CA SER A 16 2.47 -3.48 11.03
C SER A 16 1.03 -3.23 11.46
N LYS A 17 0.22 -2.49 10.67
CA LYS A 17 -1.17 -2.13 10.96
C LYS A 17 -1.95 -1.76 9.68
N GLY A 18 -3.27 -1.59 9.81
CA GLY A 18 -4.14 -1.05 8.77
C GLY A 18 -4.09 -1.82 7.45
N ILE A 19 -4.12 -1.11 6.33
CA ILE A 19 -4.21 -1.69 4.98
C ILE A 19 -2.98 -2.54 4.65
N GLY A 20 -1.77 -2.12 5.07
CA GLY A 20 -0.56 -2.91 4.82
C GLY A 20 -0.57 -4.27 5.54
N LYS A 21 -1.07 -4.32 6.80
CA LYS A 21 -1.32 -5.57 7.51
C LYS A 21 -2.35 -6.44 6.78
N ALA A 22 -3.47 -5.84 6.37
CA ALA A 22 -4.54 -6.55 5.66
C ALA A 22 -4.05 -7.14 4.33
N ALA A 23 -3.28 -6.37 3.55
CA ALA A 23 -2.66 -6.85 2.31
C ALA A 23 -1.71 -8.03 2.57
N ALA A 24 -0.89 -7.96 3.63
CA ALA A 24 0.02 -9.03 4.00
C ALA A 24 -0.73 -10.34 4.35
N ILE A 25 -1.81 -10.23 5.14
CA ILE A 25 -2.67 -11.38 5.50
C ILE A 25 -3.29 -11.99 4.24
N GLN A 26 -3.86 -11.19 3.34
CA GLN A 26 -4.49 -11.69 2.11
C GLN A 26 -3.47 -12.34 1.17
N LEU A 27 -2.26 -11.81 1.03
CA LEU A 27 -1.20 -12.42 0.25
C LEU A 27 -0.75 -13.76 0.86
N ALA A 28 -0.63 -13.83 2.17
CA ALA A 28 -0.29 -15.07 2.89
C ALA A 28 -1.37 -16.15 2.68
N SER A 29 -2.66 -15.81 2.78
CA SER A 29 -3.77 -16.75 2.59
C SER A 29 -3.83 -17.32 1.16
N LEU A 30 -3.29 -16.59 0.17
CA LEU A 30 -3.12 -17.08 -1.20
C LEU A 30 -1.82 -17.89 -1.41
N GLY A 31 -1.01 -18.08 -0.37
CA GLY A 31 0.20 -18.92 -0.41
C GLY A 31 1.52 -18.17 -0.60
N ALA A 32 1.54 -16.84 -0.64
CA ALA A 32 2.79 -16.08 -0.73
C ALA A 32 3.61 -16.17 0.56
N SER A 33 4.93 -16.29 0.45
CA SER A 33 5.84 -16.02 1.55
C SER A 33 5.99 -14.50 1.71
N VAL A 34 5.66 -13.97 2.89
CA VAL A 34 5.56 -12.53 3.12
C VAL A 34 6.69 -12.02 4.01
N THR A 35 7.37 -10.97 3.55
CA THR A 35 8.28 -10.18 4.38
C THR A 35 7.62 -8.85 4.71
N LEU A 36 7.31 -8.64 5.98
CA LEU A 36 6.77 -7.38 6.49
C LEU A 36 7.87 -6.35 6.64
N VAL A 37 7.58 -5.08 6.30
CA VAL A 37 8.54 -3.98 6.50
C VAL A 37 7.87 -2.85 7.27
N SER A 38 8.33 -2.58 8.48
CA SER A 38 7.91 -1.43 9.29
C SER A 38 8.92 -1.13 10.43
N ARG A 39 8.60 -0.13 11.26
CA ARG A 39 9.44 0.27 12.41
C ARG A 39 9.22 -0.56 13.66
N SER A 40 8.08 -1.25 13.79
CA SER A 40 7.64 -1.90 15.04
C SER A 40 7.77 -3.41 14.96
N PRO A 41 8.87 -4.02 15.46
CA PRO A 41 9.08 -5.46 15.40
C PRO A 41 8.02 -6.25 16.15
N GLU A 42 7.53 -5.75 17.30
CA GLU A 42 6.51 -6.41 18.10
C GLU A 42 5.18 -6.53 17.36
N LYS A 43 4.74 -5.42 16.71
CA LYS A 43 3.52 -5.42 15.89
C LYS A 43 3.65 -6.35 14.69
N MET A 44 4.82 -6.34 14.01
CA MET A 44 5.05 -7.25 12.86
C MET A 44 5.07 -8.72 13.30
N SER A 45 5.70 -9.04 14.42
CA SER A 45 5.68 -10.40 14.99
C SER A 45 4.25 -10.86 15.30
N ALA A 46 3.41 -9.98 15.85
CA ALA A 46 2.00 -10.28 16.09
C ALA A 46 1.22 -10.51 14.78
N VAL A 47 1.51 -9.73 13.74
CA VAL A 47 0.91 -9.93 12.41
C VAL A 47 1.31 -11.28 11.83
N ILE A 48 2.59 -11.67 11.87
CA ILE A 48 3.05 -12.98 11.38
C ILE A 48 2.32 -14.12 12.08
N LYS A 49 2.14 -14.04 13.41
CA LYS A 49 1.40 -15.06 14.17
C LYS A 49 -0.07 -15.19 13.79
N SER A 50 -0.65 -14.16 13.17
CA SER A 50 -2.04 -14.16 12.70
C SER A 50 -2.21 -14.55 11.24
N MET A 51 -1.11 -14.80 10.51
CA MET A 51 -1.13 -15.24 9.12
C MET A 51 -1.27 -16.75 8.99
N ASP A 52 -1.99 -17.19 7.96
CA ASP A 52 -1.95 -18.58 7.53
C ASP A 52 -0.56 -18.92 7.01
N MET A 53 -0.05 -20.11 7.35
CA MET A 53 1.25 -20.56 6.90
C MET A 53 1.20 -22.05 6.55
N ASP A 54 1.40 -22.39 5.28
CA ASP A 54 1.55 -23.75 4.79
C ASP A 54 3.03 -24.11 4.62
N ILE A 55 3.63 -24.59 5.71
CA ILE A 55 5.05 -25.00 5.74
C ILE A 55 5.30 -26.15 4.76
N SER A 56 4.31 -27.03 4.53
CA SER A 56 4.46 -28.18 3.62
C SER A 56 4.69 -27.76 2.17
N LYS A 57 4.26 -26.53 1.81
CA LYS A 57 4.47 -25.91 0.50
C LYS A 57 5.60 -24.87 0.50
N GLY A 58 6.43 -24.86 1.55
CA GLY A 58 7.59 -23.96 1.64
C GLY A 58 7.24 -22.49 1.91
N GLN A 59 6.03 -22.22 2.45
CA GLN A 59 5.65 -20.87 2.83
C GLN A 59 6.42 -20.44 4.09
N ASP A 60 7.00 -19.25 4.06
CA ASP A 60 7.80 -18.67 5.14
C ASP A 60 7.50 -17.18 5.29
N HIS A 61 7.19 -16.75 6.52
CA HIS A 61 6.93 -15.35 6.83
C HIS A 61 8.00 -14.79 7.75
N ASN A 62 8.48 -13.59 7.41
CA ASN A 62 9.46 -12.90 8.23
C ASN A 62 9.20 -11.38 8.24
N TYR A 63 10.03 -10.62 8.93
CA TYR A 63 9.94 -9.18 8.92
C TYR A 63 11.32 -8.50 8.86
N LEU A 64 11.30 -7.26 8.39
CA LEU A 64 12.43 -6.35 8.33
C LEU A 64 12.08 -5.06 9.08
N VAL A 65 12.86 -4.73 10.11
CA VAL A 65 12.71 -3.44 10.79
C VAL A 65 13.43 -2.36 9.98
N ALA A 66 12.65 -1.41 9.45
CA ALA A 66 13.18 -0.28 8.68
C ALA A 66 12.30 0.96 8.83
N ASP A 67 12.94 2.13 8.74
CA ASP A 67 12.29 3.43 8.69
C ASP A 67 12.42 4.02 7.28
N PHE A 68 11.29 4.40 6.68
CA PHE A 68 11.25 4.98 5.34
C PHE A 68 11.81 6.40 5.29
N THR A 69 12.00 7.05 6.42
CA THR A 69 12.72 8.33 6.51
C THR A 69 14.24 8.15 6.37
N ASN A 70 14.76 6.94 6.64
CA ASN A 70 16.16 6.57 6.45
C ASN A 70 16.31 5.66 5.20
N GLN A 71 16.28 6.26 4.02
CA GLN A 71 16.32 5.56 2.74
C GLN A 71 17.59 4.71 2.56
N GLN A 72 18.74 5.20 3.03
CA GLN A 72 20.01 4.48 2.88
C GLN A 72 19.99 3.16 3.66
N GLU A 73 19.49 3.19 4.88
CA GLU A 73 19.35 2.00 5.72
C GLU A 73 18.32 1.04 5.15
N LEU A 74 17.15 1.55 4.71
CA LEU A 74 16.10 0.76 4.07
C LEU A 74 16.67 -0.03 2.89
N ILE A 75 17.34 0.65 1.96
CA ILE A 75 17.90 0.04 0.75
C ILE A 75 19.00 -0.96 1.08
N LYS A 76 19.89 -0.65 2.02
CA LYS A 76 20.93 -1.58 2.47
C LYS A 76 20.32 -2.89 2.99
N LYS A 77 19.30 -2.79 3.85
CA LYS A 77 18.62 -3.93 4.45
C LYS A 77 17.86 -4.76 3.41
N VAL A 78 17.07 -4.12 2.52
CA VAL A 78 16.33 -4.84 1.49
C VAL A 78 17.27 -5.48 0.46
N ARG A 79 18.38 -4.82 0.12
CA ARG A 79 19.42 -5.40 -0.75
C ARG A 79 19.97 -6.70 -0.15
N THR A 80 20.28 -6.73 1.13
CA THR A 80 20.77 -7.94 1.82
C THR A 80 19.74 -9.07 1.71
N LEU A 81 18.44 -8.77 1.89
CA LEU A 81 17.38 -9.77 1.73
C LEU A 81 17.26 -10.26 0.29
N SER A 82 17.40 -9.39 -0.71
CA SER A 82 17.28 -9.74 -2.12
C SER A 82 18.44 -10.60 -2.65
N LEU A 83 19.56 -10.68 -1.93
CA LEU A 83 20.64 -11.61 -2.24
C LEU A 83 20.30 -13.07 -1.92
N SER A 84 19.42 -13.31 -0.95
CA SER A 84 19.06 -14.64 -0.48
C SER A 84 17.79 -15.19 -1.13
N LYS A 85 16.89 -14.33 -1.63
CA LYS A 85 15.65 -14.75 -2.28
C LYS A 85 15.12 -13.70 -3.26
N THR A 86 14.53 -14.18 -4.36
CA THR A 86 13.84 -13.30 -5.31
C THR A 86 12.50 -12.83 -4.74
N TYR A 87 12.25 -11.52 -4.77
CA TYR A 87 10.93 -10.95 -4.47
C TYR A 87 10.15 -10.78 -5.77
N HIS A 88 8.97 -11.36 -5.82
CA HIS A 88 8.07 -11.36 -6.97
C HIS A 88 6.98 -10.30 -6.86
N ILE A 89 6.67 -9.90 -5.63
CA ILE A 89 5.58 -8.96 -5.31
C ILE A 89 6.15 -7.86 -4.42
N LEU A 90 5.89 -6.60 -4.81
CA LEU A 90 6.20 -5.42 -4.02
C LEU A 90 4.91 -4.64 -3.74
N ILE A 91 4.57 -4.51 -2.45
CA ILE A 91 3.46 -3.66 -2.02
C ILE A 91 4.05 -2.39 -1.40
N ASN A 92 3.96 -1.31 -2.14
CA ASN A 92 4.36 0.01 -1.68
C ASN A 92 3.24 0.64 -0.85
N ASN A 93 3.49 0.80 0.44
CA ASN A 93 2.57 1.40 1.40
C ASN A 93 3.37 2.04 2.53
N THR A 94 3.11 3.30 2.83
CA THR A 94 3.74 4.04 3.93
C THR A 94 2.70 4.92 4.62
N GLY A 95 3.00 5.35 5.84
CA GLY A 95 2.17 6.30 6.57
C GLY A 95 2.05 7.62 5.79
N GLY A 96 0.84 8.15 5.67
CA GLY A 96 0.60 9.42 4.98
C GLY A 96 1.13 10.64 5.76
N PRO A 97 1.39 11.77 5.07
CA PRO A 97 1.75 13.03 5.70
C PRO A 97 0.60 13.58 6.55
N ALA A 98 0.89 14.55 7.42
CA ALA A 98 -0.12 15.25 8.19
C ALA A 98 -1.20 15.87 7.29
N GLY A 99 -2.40 16.04 7.82
CA GLY A 99 -3.45 16.83 7.17
C GLY A 99 -3.13 18.33 7.23
N GLY A 100 -3.70 19.09 6.29
CA GLY A 100 -3.53 20.55 6.21
C GLY A 100 -3.88 21.07 4.81
N ASN A 101 -4.16 22.39 4.75
CA ASN A 101 -4.36 23.06 3.47
C ASN A 101 -3.02 23.16 2.71
N VAL A 102 -3.10 23.17 1.40
CA VAL A 102 -1.89 23.24 0.55
C VAL A 102 -1.15 24.56 0.69
N LEU A 103 -1.88 25.65 0.92
CA LEU A 103 -1.28 26.99 1.05
C LEU A 103 -0.48 27.14 2.35
N ASP A 104 -0.89 26.45 3.40
CA ASP A 104 -0.30 26.57 4.74
C ASP A 104 0.81 25.51 4.97
N ALA A 105 1.02 24.60 4.01
CA ALA A 105 1.99 23.51 4.15
C ALA A 105 3.44 24.01 3.96
N ASP A 106 4.34 23.58 4.86
CA ASP A 106 5.77 23.84 4.70
C ASP A 106 6.30 23.10 3.46
N PRO A 107 7.12 23.73 2.60
CA PRO A 107 7.82 23.05 1.52
C PRO A 107 8.58 21.80 1.96
N ALA A 108 9.11 21.76 3.19
CA ALA A 108 9.76 20.58 3.76
C ALA A 108 8.82 19.36 3.89
N ASP A 109 7.52 19.58 4.15
CA ASP A 109 6.53 18.50 4.22
C ASP A 109 6.34 17.82 2.86
N PHE A 110 6.36 18.59 1.77
CA PHE A 110 6.34 18.04 0.40
C PHE A 110 7.57 17.20 0.11
N ILE A 111 8.77 17.72 0.45
CA ILE A 111 10.03 17.01 0.23
C ILE A 111 10.03 15.69 1.01
N GLN A 112 9.63 15.72 2.28
CA GLN A 112 9.55 14.52 3.10
C GLN A 112 8.52 13.52 2.56
N ALA A 113 7.34 13.97 2.17
CA ALA A 113 6.30 13.12 1.61
C ALA A 113 6.73 12.50 0.28
N ILE A 114 7.34 13.27 -0.63
CA ILE A 114 7.90 12.76 -1.88
C ILE A 114 8.98 11.72 -1.60
N ASN A 115 9.88 11.99 -0.67
CA ASN A 115 10.93 11.05 -0.28
C ASN A 115 10.36 9.73 0.23
N ASN A 116 9.38 9.80 1.14
CA ASN A 116 8.82 8.60 1.78
C ASN A 116 7.93 7.78 0.84
N HIS A 117 7.23 8.41 -0.10
CA HIS A 117 6.24 7.73 -0.94
C HIS A 117 6.77 7.46 -2.36
N LEU A 118 7.40 8.44 -3.01
CA LEU A 118 7.85 8.29 -4.39
C LEU A 118 9.27 7.75 -4.47
N ILE A 119 10.21 8.40 -3.77
CA ILE A 119 11.62 8.01 -3.87
C ILE A 119 11.86 6.63 -3.23
N CYS A 120 11.27 6.33 -2.09
CA CYS A 120 11.35 4.98 -1.51
C CYS A 120 10.76 3.92 -2.46
N ASN A 121 9.60 4.18 -3.09
CA ASN A 121 9.02 3.27 -4.06
C ASN A 121 9.95 3.04 -5.26
N GLN A 122 10.55 4.11 -5.79
CA GLN A 122 11.51 4.03 -6.89
C GLN A 122 12.74 3.19 -6.52
N LEU A 123 13.34 3.45 -5.37
CA LEU A 123 14.53 2.74 -4.90
C LEU A 123 14.25 1.24 -4.66
N LEU A 124 13.14 0.91 -4.02
CA LEU A 124 12.72 -0.49 -3.82
C LEU A 124 12.43 -1.19 -5.15
N THR A 125 11.78 -0.51 -6.08
CA THR A 125 11.49 -1.01 -7.41
C THR A 125 12.78 -1.32 -8.19
N GLN A 126 13.73 -0.37 -8.24
CA GLN A 126 15.02 -0.57 -8.90
C GLN A 126 15.78 -1.78 -8.32
N LEU A 127 15.66 -1.99 -7.03
CA LEU A 127 16.34 -3.10 -6.35
C LEU A 127 15.72 -4.46 -6.65
N LEU A 128 14.39 -4.55 -6.76
CA LEU A 128 13.67 -5.83 -6.88
C LEU A 128 13.35 -6.22 -8.34
N VAL A 129 13.21 -5.26 -9.25
CA VAL A 129 12.88 -5.50 -10.66
C VAL A 129 13.85 -6.44 -11.37
N PRO A 130 15.17 -6.42 -11.16
CA PRO A 130 16.07 -7.39 -11.78
C PRO A 130 15.66 -8.85 -11.53
N GLY A 131 15.35 -9.22 -10.29
CA GLY A 131 14.88 -10.56 -9.96
C GLY A 131 13.48 -10.86 -10.51
N MET A 132 12.58 -9.88 -10.57
CA MET A 132 11.27 -10.04 -11.22
C MET A 132 11.40 -10.29 -12.72
N LYS A 133 12.33 -9.61 -13.40
CA LYS A 133 12.63 -9.83 -14.84
C LYS A 133 13.16 -11.24 -15.10
N GLU A 134 14.09 -11.70 -14.28
CA GLU A 134 14.64 -13.05 -14.37
C GLU A 134 13.56 -14.12 -14.15
N ALA A 135 12.68 -13.91 -13.16
CA ALA A 135 11.54 -14.77 -12.89
C ALA A 135 10.41 -14.68 -13.94
N LYS A 136 10.46 -13.71 -14.86
CA LYS A 136 9.39 -13.37 -15.82
C LYS A 136 8.03 -13.20 -15.16
N PHE A 137 8.03 -12.75 -13.91
CA PHE A 137 6.87 -12.50 -13.10
C PHE A 137 7.18 -11.39 -12.07
N GLY A 138 6.41 -10.33 -12.11
CA GLY A 138 6.47 -9.26 -11.12
C GLY A 138 5.12 -8.58 -10.93
N ARG A 139 4.84 -8.20 -9.69
CA ARG A 139 3.64 -7.45 -9.31
C ARG A 139 4.03 -6.30 -8.37
N ILE A 140 3.85 -5.09 -8.84
CA ILE A 140 4.07 -3.88 -8.03
C ILE A 140 2.72 -3.24 -7.81
N VAL A 141 2.28 -3.16 -6.54
CA VAL A 141 1.02 -2.55 -6.18
C VAL A 141 1.29 -1.40 -5.21
N ASN A 142 0.87 -0.20 -5.59
CA ASN A 142 1.00 0.99 -4.75
C ASN A 142 -0.34 1.28 -4.06
N ILE A 143 -0.35 1.37 -2.74
CA ILE A 143 -1.51 1.79 -1.98
C ILE A 143 -1.43 3.32 -1.86
N ILE A 144 -2.27 4.02 -2.62
CA ILE A 144 -2.26 5.49 -2.65
C ILE A 144 -3.55 6.09 -2.07
N SER A 145 -4.45 6.65 -2.86
CA SER A 145 -5.69 7.26 -2.36
C SER A 145 -6.66 7.57 -3.50
N ILE A 146 -7.95 7.58 -3.22
CA ILE A 146 -8.98 8.14 -4.11
C ILE A 146 -8.73 9.63 -4.43
N SER A 147 -7.93 10.32 -3.63
CA SER A 147 -7.57 11.72 -3.87
C SER A 147 -6.82 11.96 -5.17
N VAL A 148 -6.27 10.91 -5.80
CA VAL A 148 -5.72 10.96 -7.16
C VAL A 148 -6.80 11.29 -8.21
N LYS A 149 -8.02 10.83 -8.00
CA LYS A 149 -9.17 11.12 -8.88
C LYS A 149 -9.96 12.35 -8.42
N THR A 150 -10.09 12.52 -7.11
CA THR A 150 -10.86 13.61 -6.52
C THR A 150 -10.07 14.17 -5.32
N PRO A 151 -9.27 15.23 -5.51
CA PRO A 151 -8.51 15.84 -4.41
C PRO A 151 -9.40 16.20 -3.22
N MET A 152 -8.92 15.87 -2.02
CA MET A 152 -9.69 16.04 -0.79
C MET A 152 -9.23 17.32 -0.05
N PRO A 153 -10.17 18.21 0.36
CA PRO A 153 -9.84 19.37 1.17
C PRO A 153 -9.09 18.97 2.46
N GLY A 154 -8.09 19.79 2.84
CA GLY A 154 -7.30 19.55 4.04
C GLY A 154 -6.31 18.37 3.94
N LEU A 155 -5.98 17.92 2.73
CA LEU A 155 -4.96 16.89 2.47
C LEU A 155 -3.97 17.32 1.36
N GLY A 156 -3.56 18.59 1.34
CA GLY A 156 -2.81 19.21 0.25
C GLY A 156 -1.54 18.46 -0.13
N VAL A 157 -0.64 18.21 0.82
CA VAL A 157 0.63 17.48 0.60
C VAL A 157 0.35 16.05 0.13
N SER A 158 -0.62 15.37 0.76
CA SER A 158 -0.98 13.99 0.40
C SER A 158 -1.54 13.90 -1.01
N ASN A 159 -2.48 14.77 -1.40
CA ASN A 159 -3.07 14.79 -2.73
C ASN A 159 -1.98 14.90 -3.81
N THR A 160 -1.05 15.85 -3.63
CA THR A 160 0.05 16.11 -4.55
C THR A 160 0.97 14.89 -4.67
N THR A 161 1.39 14.35 -3.53
CA THR A 161 2.32 13.21 -3.50
C THR A 161 1.69 11.96 -4.12
N ARG A 162 0.41 11.66 -3.81
CA ARG A 162 -0.29 10.50 -4.37
C ARG A 162 -0.52 10.64 -5.87
N GLY A 163 -0.77 11.86 -6.36
CA GLY A 163 -0.81 12.15 -7.80
C GLY A 163 0.53 11.88 -8.50
N ALA A 164 1.64 12.27 -7.88
CA ALA A 164 2.98 11.98 -8.41
C ALA A 164 3.25 10.47 -8.48
N VAL A 165 2.90 9.70 -7.44
CA VAL A 165 3.03 8.23 -7.45
C VAL A 165 2.16 7.60 -8.55
N ALA A 166 0.94 8.09 -8.77
CA ALA A 166 0.06 7.57 -9.81
C ALA A 166 0.65 7.75 -11.22
N SER A 167 1.22 8.93 -11.51
CA SER A 167 1.87 9.23 -12.79
C SER A 167 3.13 8.37 -12.98
N TRP A 168 3.99 8.28 -11.95
CA TRP A 168 5.17 7.41 -11.95
C TRP A 168 4.80 5.95 -12.21
N ALA A 169 3.80 5.44 -11.51
CA ALA A 169 3.36 4.05 -11.67
C ALA A 169 2.86 3.75 -13.09
N LYS A 170 2.13 4.70 -13.71
CA LYS A 170 1.65 4.56 -15.10
C LYS A 170 2.79 4.51 -16.10
N THR A 171 3.81 5.34 -15.93
CA THR A 171 5.02 5.33 -16.75
C THR A 171 5.75 3.99 -16.63
N LEU A 172 5.99 3.58 -15.39
CA LEU A 172 6.70 2.35 -15.08
C LEU A 172 5.97 1.09 -15.61
N ALA A 173 4.62 1.09 -15.60
CA ALA A 173 3.81 0.01 -16.15
C ALA A 173 4.09 -0.23 -17.63
N GLY A 174 4.29 0.84 -18.41
CA GLY A 174 4.66 0.74 -19.82
C GLY A 174 6.06 0.15 -20.01
N GLU A 175 7.02 0.59 -19.20
CA GLU A 175 8.42 0.15 -19.29
C GLU A 175 8.61 -1.32 -18.87
N LEU A 176 7.85 -1.78 -17.88
CA LEU A 176 8.01 -3.13 -17.30
C LEU A 176 7.07 -4.18 -17.89
N GLY A 177 6.01 -3.77 -18.59
CA GLY A 177 5.04 -4.68 -19.21
C GLY A 177 5.67 -5.77 -20.10
N PRO A 178 6.65 -5.44 -20.99
CA PRO A 178 7.33 -6.44 -21.83
C PRO A 178 8.05 -7.54 -21.05
N HIS A 179 8.31 -7.33 -19.75
CA HIS A 179 9.00 -8.29 -18.89
C HIS A 179 8.06 -9.15 -18.03
N GLY A 180 6.73 -9.12 -18.26
CA GLY A 180 5.75 -9.85 -17.45
C GLY A 180 5.50 -9.23 -16.07
N ILE A 181 5.85 -7.94 -15.89
CA ILE A 181 5.70 -7.21 -14.64
C ILE A 181 4.56 -6.20 -14.79
N THR A 182 3.60 -6.23 -13.86
CA THR A 182 2.53 -5.22 -13.81
C THR A 182 2.77 -4.23 -12.67
N VAL A 183 2.36 -2.97 -12.91
CA VAL A 183 2.42 -1.89 -11.91
C VAL A 183 1.05 -1.25 -11.82
N ASN A 184 0.38 -1.40 -10.67
CA ASN A 184 -0.97 -0.91 -10.46
C ASN A 184 -1.09 -0.11 -9.16
N ASN A 185 -2.09 0.74 -9.07
CA ASN A 185 -2.41 1.50 -7.88
C ASN A 185 -3.78 1.06 -7.35
N VAL A 186 -3.85 0.82 -6.03
CA VAL A 186 -5.11 0.69 -5.30
C VAL A 186 -5.37 2.04 -4.63
N LEU A 187 -6.59 2.52 -4.76
CA LEU A 187 -7.04 3.81 -4.25
C LEU A 187 -8.08 3.58 -3.13
N PRO A 188 -7.65 3.42 -1.88
CA PRO A 188 -8.59 3.30 -0.78
C PRO A 188 -9.45 4.55 -0.63
N GLY A 189 -10.74 4.35 -0.35
CA GLY A 189 -11.63 5.34 0.22
C GLY A 189 -11.43 5.46 1.74
N PHE A 190 -12.51 5.83 2.45
CA PHE A 190 -12.51 5.81 3.91
C PHE A 190 -12.48 4.35 4.38
N THR A 191 -11.36 3.98 5.00
CA THR A 191 -11.08 2.62 5.46
C THR A 191 -10.81 2.64 6.96
N ASP A 192 -11.42 1.75 7.72
CA ASP A 192 -11.32 1.69 9.18
C ASP A 192 -9.91 1.29 9.63
N THR A 193 -9.13 2.29 9.97
CA THR A 193 -7.73 2.16 10.36
C THR A 193 -7.39 3.23 11.41
N GLU A 194 -6.35 2.98 12.21
CA GLU A 194 -5.81 4.02 13.12
C GLU A 194 -5.54 5.35 12.36
N ARG A 195 -5.16 5.28 11.09
CA ARG A 195 -4.92 6.48 10.27
C ARG A 195 -6.20 7.31 10.04
N LEU A 196 -7.33 6.65 9.89
CA LEU A 196 -8.61 7.33 9.75
C LEU A 196 -8.94 8.10 11.04
N GLN A 197 -8.73 7.47 12.19
CA GLN A 197 -8.92 8.09 13.51
C GLN A 197 -7.96 9.28 13.73
N GLU A 198 -6.68 9.14 13.37
CA GLU A 198 -5.69 10.23 13.44
C GLU A 198 -6.11 11.47 12.63
N LEU A 199 -6.73 11.26 11.45
CA LEU A 199 -7.14 12.35 10.56
C LEU A 199 -8.49 12.98 10.94
N TYR A 200 -9.42 12.17 11.41
CA TYR A 200 -10.81 12.60 11.62
C TYR A 200 -11.19 12.78 13.08
N GLY A 201 -10.44 12.26 14.03
CA GLY A 201 -10.62 12.54 15.46
C GLY A 201 -10.60 14.04 15.77
N PRO A 202 -9.55 14.78 15.37
CA PRO A 202 -9.52 16.24 15.59
C PRO A 202 -10.66 17.01 14.87
N ARG A 203 -11.15 16.49 13.75
CA ARG A 203 -12.27 17.11 13.02
C ARG A 203 -13.61 16.89 13.73
N ALA A 204 -13.83 15.70 14.28
CA ALA A 204 -14.99 15.39 15.12
C ALA A 204 -15.02 16.32 16.34
N GLU A 205 -13.88 16.45 17.03
CA GLU A 205 -13.71 17.33 18.18
C GLU A 205 -14.02 18.81 17.84
N ALA A 206 -13.48 19.30 16.70
CA ALA A 206 -13.75 20.66 16.20
C ALA A 206 -15.22 20.87 15.80
N ALA A 207 -15.94 19.80 15.42
CA ALA A 207 -17.38 19.83 15.12
C ALA A 207 -18.27 19.68 16.38
N GLY A 208 -17.68 19.45 17.54
CA GLY A 208 -18.43 19.21 18.80
C GLY A 208 -19.15 17.85 18.81
N GLN A 209 -18.68 16.87 18.04
CA GLN A 209 -19.27 15.54 17.90
C GLN A 209 -18.35 14.47 18.51
N SER A 210 -18.93 13.35 18.95
CA SER A 210 -18.13 12.15 19.19
C SER A 210 -17.53 11.62 17.88
N TYR A 211 -16.43 10.85 17.97
CA TYR A 211 -15.83 10.22 16.79
C TYR A 211 -16.84 9.35 16.04
N ASP A 212 -17.65 8.57 16.76
CA ASP A 212 -18.60 7.63 16.17
C ASP A 212 -19.73 8.38 15.42
N GLU A 213 -20.32 9.43 15.99
CA GLU A 213 -21.31 10.28 15.31
C GLU A 213 -20.73 10.92 14.05
N TYR A 214 -19.49 11.42 14.12
CA TYR A 214 -18.83 12.00 12.97
C TYR A 214 -18.61 10.96 11.86
N MET A 215 -18.20 9.74 12.22
CA MET A 215 -17.97 8.64 11.28
C MET A 215 -19.28 8.11 10.68
N GLU A 216 -20.38 8.09 11.42
CA GLU A 216 -21.72 7.79 10.86
C GLU A 216 -22.11 8.81 9.79
N GLY A 217 -21.96 10.11 10.07
CA GLY A 217 -22.19 11.16 9.10
C GLY A 217 -21.30 11.03 7.85
N LEU A 218 -20.03 10.66 8.05
CA LEU A 218 -19.09 10.42 6.96
C LEU A 218 -19.51 9.21 6.12
N ALA A 219 -19.96 8.13 6.75
CA ALA A 219 -20.44 6.92 6.08
C ALA A 219 -21.63 7.20 5.14
N GLN A 220 -22.55 8.09 5.54
CA GLN A 220 -23.69 8.52 4.71
C GLN A 220 -23.28 9.24 3.43
N THR A 221 -22.03 9.75 3.34
CA THR A 221 -21.50 10.37 2.11
C THR A 221 -20.96 9.34 1.11
N ILE A 222 -20.94 8.06 1.46
CA ILE A 222 -20.47 6.94 0.63
C ILE A 222 -21.69 6.20 0.09
N PRO A 223 -21.77 5.90 -1.21
CA PRO A 223 -22.89 5.12 -1.77
C PRO A 223 -23.12 3.77 -1.09
N ALA A 224 -22.05 3.08 -0.66
CA ALA A 224 -22.14 1.84 0.12
C ALA A 224 -22.65 2.06 1.56
N ASN A 225 -22.81 3.29 2.01
CA ASN A 225 -23.33 3.71 3.30
C ASN A 225 -22.58 3.16 4.53
N ARG A 226 -21.28 2.91 4.36
CA ARG A 226 -20.38 2.44 5.42
C ARG A 226 -18.92 2.81 5.14
N ILE A 227 -18.12 2.75 6.18
CA ILE A 227 -16.66 2.76 6.09
C ILE A 227 -16.18 1.38 5.60
N GLY A 228 -15.14 1.34 4.79
CA GLY A 228 -14.58 0.08 4.28
C GLY A 228 -13.73 -0.65 5.32
N ASP A 229 -13.73 -1.99 5.26
CA ASP A 229 -12.82 -2.81 6.05
C ASP A 229 -11.42 -2.84 5.37
N PRO A 230 -10.32 -2.74 6.13
CA PRO A 230 -8.96 -2.92 5.58
C PRO A 230 -8.77 -4.21 4.78
N LEU A 231 -9.46 -5.30 5.13
CA LEU A 231 -9.39 -6.56 4.40
C LEU A 231 -9.98 -6.47 2.99
N GLU A 232 -10.97 -5.61 2.74
CA GLU A 232 -11.53 -5.39 1.40
C GLU A 232 -10.49 -4.73 0.49
N VAL A 233 -9.72 -3.79 1.02
CA VAL A 233 -8.58 -3.20 0.30
C VAL A 233 -7.46 -4.22 0.12
N GLY A 234 -7.16 -5.00 1.15
CA GLY A 234 -6.19 -6.09 1.11
C GLY A 234 -6.53 -7.14 0.05
N ALA A 235 -7.80 -7.51 -0.10
CA ALA A 235 -8.28 -8.44 -1.13
C ALA A 235 -8.03 -7.91 -2.55
N ALA A 236 -8.30 -6.63 -2.80
CA ALA A 236 -7.99 -5.98 -4.08
C ALA A 236 -6.49 -5.97 -4.38
N VAL A 237 -5.65 -5.73 -3.37
CA VAL A 237 -4.18 -5.80 -3.49
C VAL A 237 -3.74 -7.23 -3.85
N ALA A 238 -4.25 -8.23 -3.15
CA ALA A 238 -3.91 -9.64 -3.38
C ALA A 238 -4.39 -10.12 -4.76
N PHE A 239 -5.57 -9.70 -5.21
CA PHE A 239 -6.04 -9.94 -6.57
C PHE A 239 -5.09 -9.37 -7.62
N LEU A 240 -4.69 -8.10 -7.51
CA LEU A 240 -3.76 -7.48 -8.45
C LEU A 240 -2.35 -8.10 -8.40
N ALA A 241 -1.97 -8.70 -7.29
CA ALA A 241 -0.71 -9.42 -7.13
C ALA A 241 -0.75 -10.85 -7.70
N SER A 242 -1.92 -11.39 -8.03
CA SER A 242 -2.11 -12.77 -8.49
C SER A 242 -1.74 -12.98 -9.98
N PRO A 243 -1.56 -14.24 -10.43
CA PRO A 243 -1.32 -14.56 -11.82
C PRO A 243 -2.45 -14.11 -12.75
N ILE A 244 -3.72 -14.27 -12.33
CA ILE A 244 -4.89 -13.95 -13.16
C ILE A 244 -4.96 -12.46 -13.53
N ALA A 245 -4.37 -11.57 -12.71
CA ALA A 245 -4.33 -10.14 -12.98
C ALA A 245 -3.19 -9.74 -13.96
N GLY A 246 -2.55 -10.69 -14.63
CA GLY A 246 -1.38 -10.44 -15.48
C GLY A 246 -1.61 -9.49 -16.66
N TYR A 247 -2.86 -9.26 -17.07
CA TYR A 247 -3.20 -8.31 -18.14
C TYR A 247 -3.76 -6.97 -17.61
N ILE A 248 -3.86 -6.84 -16.28
CA ILE A 248 -4.25 -5.58 -15.62
C ILE A 248 -2.96 -4.81 -15.29
N ASN A 249 -2.70 -3.72 -16.03
CA ASN A 249 -1.44 -2.98 -15.90
C ASN A 249 -1.65 -1.46 -16.06
N GLY A 250 -1.08 -0.70 -15.15
CA GLY A 250 -1.11 0.77 -15.17
C GLY A 250 -2.46 1.37 -14.80
N ILE A 251 -3.28 0.67 -14.00
CA ILE A 251 -4.59 1.17 -13.56
C ILE A 251 -4.52 1.86 -12.20
N ASN A 252 -5.54 2.70 -11.98
CA ASN A 252 -5.90 3.26 -10.69
C ASN A 252 -7.23 2.62 -10.27
N LEU A 253 -7.19 1.63 -9.37
CA LEU A 253 -8.34 0.87 -8.91
C LEU A 253 -8.93 1.47 -7.63
N PRO A 254 -10.08 2.17 -7.66
CA PRO A 254 -10.76 2.60 -6.44
C PRO A 254 -11.31 1.40 -5.65
N VAL A 255 -11.13 1.45 -4.33
CA VAL A 255 -11.79 0.56 -3.35
C VAL A 255 -12.40 1.47 -2.29
N ASP A 256 -13.57 2.01 -2.57
CA ASP A 256 -14.09 3.20 -1.90
C ASP A 256 -15.61 3.22 -1.67
N GLY A 257 -16.29 2.10 -1.91
CA GLY A 257 -17.75 2.00 -1.77
C GLY A 257 -18.54 2.87 -2.76
N GLY A 258 -17.94 3.26 -3.89
CA GLY A 258 -18.55 4.10 -4.91
C GLY A 258 -18.44 5.60 -4.67
N ARG A 259 -17.56 6.02 -3.74
CA ARG A 259 -17.44 7.43 -3.35
C ARG A 259 -16.89 8.34 -4.45
N VAL A 260 -15.97 7.87 -5.27
CA VAL A 260 -15.41 8.68 -6.37
C VAL A 260 -16.43 8.80 -7.49
N PRO A 261 -16.89 10.02 -7.86
CA PRO A 261 -17.90 10.20 -8.89
C PRO A 261 -17.31 10.13 -10.33
N ALA A 262 -16.00 10.01 -10.47
CA ALA A 262 -15.32 9.97 -11.77
C ALA A 262 -15.26 8.54 -12.32
N LEU A 263 -15.51 8.42 -13.64
CA LEU A 263 -15.37 7.18 -14.41
C LEU A 263 -13.90 6.80 -14.65
#